data_0a75305ba4c7e63b466d911faf847126
#
_entry.id   0a75305ba4c7e63b466d911faf847126
#
_cell.length_a   1.000
_cell.length_b   1.000
_cell.length_c   1.000
_cell.angle_alpha   90.00
_cell.angle_beta   90.00
_cell.angle_gamma   90.00
#
_symmetry.space_group_name_H-M   'P 1'
#
loop_
_entity.id
_entity.type
_entity.pdbx_description
1 polymer ?
#
loop_
_entity_poly.entity_id
_entity_poly.type
_entity_poly.pdbx_seq_one_letter_code
_entity_poly.pdbx_strand_id
1 'polypeptide(L)'
;MRNAPDVDVGVVYTHERDLMGRLLPTLAASSGPGVRMRLILVDNCSADGASQWQGHFRDTLVLRNFVRLGYAPNLNRILRASSARHVLLLNTDMHFDPRQQCVARMVRFMDEHRRCGVSSCGIYHEDGSFAYPARRFQTPGVLFARRLGLGRLLRGVLDRYLYRDMPESGTWPCQWLSGCFLMIRREAMEDVGYFDEGFAKYFEDVDLCYRMARSGWQVMYHGATHCYHLERRASKRLWSADGLCHLRSYLRWHWKWGFSLRRDLPRAQPPSAASHRVRQAA
;
A
#
# COMPACT_ATOMS: atom_id res chain seq x y z
N MET A 1 22.37 2.06 -22.57
CA MET A 1 21.39 1.39 -21.66
C MET A 1 20.58 2.48 -20.98
N ARG A 2 19.24 2.51 -21.06
CA ARG A 2 18.45 3.44 -20.26
C ARG A 2 18.59 3.02 -18.81
N ASN A 3 19.15 3.85 -17.96
CA ASN A 3 19.25 3.55 -16.53
C ASN A 3 17.84 3.26 -15.97
N ALA A 4 17.70 2.19 -15.17
CA ALA A 4 16.42 1.82 -14.56
C ALA A 4 15.80 2.99 -13.78
N PRO A 5 14.46 3.10 -13.71
CA PRO A 5 13.81 4.13 -12.89
C PRO A 5 14.14 3.94 -11.40
N ASP A 6 14.07 5.03 -10.64
CA ASP A 6 14.26 4.98 -9.19
C ASP A 6 13.02 4.39 -8.51
N VAL A 7 11.84 4.74 -9.04
CA VAL A 7 10.56 4.23 -8.58
C VAL A 7 9.62 3.95 -9.77
N ASP A 8 9.01 2.76 -9.75
CA ASP A 8 7.87 2.43 -10.58
C ASP A 8 6.60 2.72 -9.79
N VAL A 9 5.74 3.59 -10.34
CA VAL A 9 4.45 3.89 -9.73
C VAL A 9 3.38 3.05 -10.37
N GLY A 10 2.76 2.19 -9.59
CA GLY A 10 1.73 1.27 -10.03
C GLY A 10 0.32 1.76 -9.68
N VAL A 11 -0.55 1.82 -10.68
CA VAL A 11 -1.96 2.19 -10.52
C VAL A 11 -2.84 1.17 -11.23
N VAL A 12 -3.92 0.76 -10.58
CA VAL A 12 -4.95 -0.10 -11.18
C VAL A 12 -6.13 0.77 -11.59
N TYR A 13 -6.42 0.81 -12.88
CA TYR A 13 -7.51 1.58 -13.47
C TYR A 13 -8.66 0.66 -13.89
N THR A 14 -9.88 1.04 -13.58
CA THR A 14 -11.09 0.31 -13.98
C THR A 14 -12.11 1.21 -14.67
N HIS A 15 -12.56 2.27 -14.01
CA HIS A 15 -13.58 3.22 -14.53
C HIS A 15 -13.44 4.63 -13.90
N GLU A 16 -12.37 4.87 -13.15
CA GLU A 16 -12.20 6.06 -12.31
C GLU A 16 -11.57 7.22 -13.10
N ARG A 17 -12.15 7.58 -14.25
CA ARG A 17 -11.59 8.58 -15.17
C ARG A 17 -11.30 9.92 -14.50
N ASP A 18 -12.26 10.46 -13.74
CA ASP A 18 -12.11 11.75 -13.08
C ASP A 18 -11.03 11.74 -12.01
N LEU A 19 -10.89 10.61 -11.30
CA LEU A 19 -9.86 10.42 -10.29
C LEU A 19 -8.48 10.36 -10.94
N MET A 20 -8.33 9.62 -12.03
CA MET A 20 -7.06 9.55 -12.78
C MET A 20 -6.67 10.93 -13.33
N GLY A 21 -7.61 11.73 -13.81
CA GLY A 21 -7.38 13.10 -14.27
C GLY A 21 -6.88 14.05 -13.17
N ARG A 22 -7.17 13.76 -11.88
CA ARG A 22 -6.63 14.48 -10.72
C ARG A 22 -5.31 13.88 -10.25
N LEU A 23 -5.20 12.56 -10.19
CA LEU A 23 -4.02 11.86 -9.70
C LEU A 23 -2.78 12.15 -10.57
N LEU A 24 -2.85 11.88 -11.86
CA LEU A 24 -1.66 11.82 -12.72
C LEU A 24 -0.90 13.14 -12.82
N PRO A 25 -1.53 14.32 -13.00
CA PRO A 25 -0.81 15.59 -13.04
C PRO A 25 -0.11 15.92 -11.72
N THR A 26 -0.78 15.67 -10.58
CA THR A 26 -0.23 15.97 -9.27
C THR A 26 0.87 14.99 -8.88
N LEU A 27 0.74 13.72 -9.26
CA LEU A 27 1.76 12.69 -9.07
C LEU A 27 3.02 13.01 -9.88
N ALA A 28 2.88 13.37 -11.17
CA ALA A 28 4.01 13.76 -12.01
C ALA A 28 4.79 14.94 -11.41
N ALA A 29 4.08 15.94 -10.89
CA ALA A 29 4.68 17.10 -10.25
C ALA A 29 5.30 16.81 -8.87
N SER A 30 4.97 15.67 -8.23
CA SER A 30 5.48 15.27 -6.91
C SER A 30 6.80 14.49 -6.95
N SER A 31 7.35 14.23 -8.14
CA SER A 31 8.60 13.46 -8.31
C SER A 31 9.82 14.17 -7.70
N GLY A 32 9.82 15.51 -7.71
CA GLY A 32 10.97 16.29 -7.29
C GLY A 32 12.19 16.11 -8.21
N PRO A 33 13.23 16.93 -8.04
CA PRO A 33 14.44 16.85 -8.84
C PRO A 33 15.22 15.56 -8.52
N GLY A 34 15.76 14.95 -9.56
CA GLY A 34 16.67 13.81 -9.44
C GLY A 34 16.02 12.44 -9.25
N VAL A 35 14.68 12.34 -9.12
CA VAL A 35 13.98 11.06 -9.04
C VAL A 35 13.32 10.72 -10.38
N ARG A 36 13.70 9.58 -10.95
CA ARG A 36 13.12 9.08 -12.20
C ARG A 36 11.94 8.15 -11.89
N MET A 37 10.76 8.61 -12.24
CA MET A 37 9.52 7.83 -12.13
C MET A 37 9.13 7.22 -13.46
N ARG A 38 8.65 5.97 -13.43
CA ARG A 38 7.88 5.35 -14.51
C ARG A 38 6.48 4.99 -13.99
N LEU A 39 5.45 5.24 -14.80
CA LEU A 39 4.09 4.79 -14.51
C LEU A 39 3.89 3.37 -15.06
N ILE A 40 3.41 2.45 -14.21
CA ILE A 40 2.89 1.14 -14.63
C ILE A 40 1.39 1.16 -14.37
N LEU A 41 0.61 1.24 -15.43
CA LEU A 41 -0.84 1.33 -15.38
C LEU A 41 -1.46 -0.01 -15.77
N VAL A 42 -2.18 -0.64 -14.85
CA VAL A 42 -2.97 -1.84 -15.16
C VAL A 42 -4.38 -1.40 -15.53
N ASP A 43 -4.74 -1.62 -16.79
CA ASP A 43 -6.12 -1.52 -17.28
C ASP A 43 -6.87 -2.79 -16.91
N ASN A 44 -7.68 -2.74 -15.86
CA ASN A 44 -8.43 -3.88 -15.36
C ASN A 44 -9.75 -4.08 -16.12
N CYS A 45 -9.65 -4.30 -17.44
CA CYS A 45 -10.79 -4.49 -18.35
C CYS A 45 -11.75 -3.29 -18.31
N SER A 46 -11.20 -2.07 -18.46
CA SER A 46 -12.01 -0.84 -18.56
C SER A 46 -12.69 -0.72 -19.92
N ALA A 47 -13.87 -0.08 -19.97
CA ALA A 47 -14.60 0.12 -21.20
C ALA A 47 -13.99 1.21 -22.10
N ASP A 48 -13.36 2.22 -21.48
CA ASP A 48 -12.76 3.38 -22.15
C ASP A 48 -11.26 3.23 -22.44
N GLY A 49 -10.65 2.14 -21.94
CA GLY A 49 -9.22 1.86 -22.08
C GLY A 49 -8.32 2.82 -21.31
N ALA A 50 -7.10 2.39 -21.05
CA ALA A 50 -6.12 3.16 -20.28
C ALA A 50 -5.10 3.91 -21.16
N SER A 51 -5.13 3.75 -22.48
CA SER A 51 -4.18 4.39 -23.41
C SER A 51 -4.22 5.91 -23.39
N GLN A 52 -5.38 6.49 -23.06
CA GLN A 52 -5.54 7.94 -22.90
C GLN A 52 -4.64 8.55 -21.83
N TRP A 53 -4.13 7.74 -20.90
CA TRP A 53 -3.29 8.19 -19.79
C TRP A 53 -1.79 8.14 -20.08
N GLN A 54 -1.37 7.60 -21.22
CA GLN A 54 0.06 7.41 -21.54
C GLN A 54 0.84 8.72 -21.68
N GLY A 55 0.19 9.80 -22.08
CA GLY A 55 0.85 11.11 -22.28
C GLY A 55 1.24 11.87 -21.00
N HIS A 56 0.76 11.45 -19.82
CA HIS A 56 1.00 12.15 -18.56
C HIS A 56 2.38 11.92 -17.95
N PHE A 57 3.06 10.84 -18.33
CA PHE A 57 4.41 10.50 -17.91
C PHE A 57 5.30 10.23 -19.11
N ARG A 58 6.57 10.65 -19.00
CA ARG A 58 7.57 10.40 -20.04
C ARG A 58 7.81 8.93 -20.31
N ASP A 59 7.66 8.10 -19.27
CA ASP A 59 7.80 6.64 -19.34
C ASP A 59 6.57 6.00 -18.71
N THR A 60 5.74 5.36 -19.53
CA THR A 60 4.50 4.70 -19.12
C THR A 60 4.40 3.33 -19.74
N LEU A 61 4.17 2.32 -18.91
CA LEU A 61 3.85 0.95 -19.32
C LEU A 61 2.38 0.67 -19.01
N VAL A 62 1.58 0.33 -20.03
CA VAL A 62 0.19 -0.08 -19.86
C VAL A 62 0.08 -1.60 -19.99
N LEU A 63 -0.51 -2.24 -18.98
CA LEU A 63 -0.78 -3.67 -18.89
C LEU A 63 -2.29 -3.90 -18.97
N ARG A 64 -2.81 -4.36 -20.09
CA ARG A 64 -4.23 -4.60 -20.25
C ARG A 64 -4.66 -5.98 -19.76
N ASN A 65 -5.78 -6.05 -19.03
CA ASN A 65 -6.50 -7.28 -18.74
C ASN A 65 -7.65 -7.46 -19.74
N PHE A 66 -7.82 -8.68 -20.23
CA PHE A 66 -8.96 -9.03 -21.09
C PHE A 66 -10.19 -9.46 -20.30
N VAL A 67 -9.99 -9.78 -19.02
CA VAL A 67 -11.04 -10.08 -18.05
C VAL A 67 -10.77 -9.30 -16.77
N ARG A 68 -11.82 -8.98 -16.02
CA ARG A 68 -11.69 -8.26 -14.75
C ARG A 68 -11.08 -9.17 -13.68
N LEU A 69 -9.95 -8.75 -13.13
CA LEU A 69 -9.25 -9.44 -12.06
C LEU A 69 -9.52 -8.78 -10.71
N GLY A 70 -9.27 -9.52 -9.61
CA GLY A 70 -9.23 -8.98 -8.26
C GLY A 70 -8.09 -7.98 -8.04
N TYR A 71 -8.09 -7.31 -6.89
CA TYR A 71 -7.10 -6.26 -6.62
C TYR A 71 -5.68 -6.81 -6.48
N ALA A 72 -5.46 -7.84 -5.64
CA ALA A 72 -4.15 -8.45 -5.45
C ALA A 72 -3.49 -8.99 -6.74
N PRO A 73 -4.19 -9.72 -7.64
CA PRO A 73 -3.64 -10.09 -8.95
C PRO A 73 -3.16 -8.91 -9.79
N ASN A 74 -3.90 -7.77 -9.78
CA ASN A 74 -3.51 -6.57 -10.50
C ASN A 74 -2.24 -5.94 -9.91
N LEU A 75 -2.15 -5.84 -8.58
CA LEU A 75 -0.94 -5.38 -7.91
C LEU A 75 0.26 -6.27 -8.23
N ASN A 76 0.08 -7.59 -8.26
CA ASN A 76 1.12 -8.53 -8.63
C ASN A 76 1.59 -8.37 -10.07
N ARG A 77 0.71 -8.00 -11.01
CA ARG A 77 1.11 -7.65 -12.39
C ARG A 77 2.03 -6.44 -12.41
N ILE A 78 1.72 -5.40 -11.63
CA ILE A 78 2.58 -4.21 -11.47
C ILE A 78 3.95 -4.63 -10.93
N LEU A 79 3.96 -5.37 -9.84
CA LEU A 79 5.20 -5.79 -9.17
C LEU A 79 6.10 -6.64 -10.08
N ARG A 80 5.53 -7.56 -10.86
CA ARG A 80 6.28 -8.39 -11.83
C ARG A 80 6.83 -7.57 -13.00
N ALA A 81 6.11 -6.54 -13.45
CA ALA A 81 6.52 -5.67 -14.56
C ALA A 81 7.51 -4.58 -14.13
N SER A 82 7.64 -4.37 -12.83
CA SER A 82 8.53 -3.36 -12.29
C SER A 82 10.01 -3.77 -12.42
N SER A 83 10.89 -2.78 -12.66
CA SER A 83 12.35 -2.92 -12.68
C SER A 83 13.05 -1.93 -11.75
N ALA A 84 12.33 -1.00 -11.12
CA ALA A 84 12.86 -0.02 -10.21
C ALA A 84 13.27 -0.64 -8.86
N ARG A 85 14.16 0.04 -8.12
CA ARG A 85 14.53 -0.38 -6.76
C ARG A 85 13.39 -0.22 -5.75
N HIS A 86 12.43 0.68 -6.03
CA HIS A 86 11.22 0.87 -5.25
C HIS A 86 9.99 0.80 -6.15
N VAL A 87 8.88 0.28 -5.60
CA VAL A 87 7.57 0.29 -6.26
C VAL A 87 6.59 1.02 -5.37
N LEU A 88 5.98 2.08 -5.89
CA LEU A 88 4.91 2.81 -5.22
C LEU A 88 3.56 2.32 -5.76
N LEU A 89 2.77 1.67 -4.94
CA LEU A 89 1.39 1.30 -5.28
C LEU A 89 0.44 2.38 -4.79
N LEU A 90 -0.44 2.85 -5.66
CA LEU A 90 -1.39 3.91 -5.39
C LEU A 90 -2.82 3.53 -5.81
N ASN A 91 -3.79 3.96 -5.01
CA ASN A 91 -5.17 4.02 -5.45
C ASN A 91 -5.39 5.20 -6.40
N THR A 92 -6.42 5.12 -7.25
CA THR A 92 -6.79 6.18 -8.19
C THR A 92 -7.31 7.46 -7.53
N ASP A 93 -7.81 7.36 -6.29
CA ASP A 93 -8.38 8.46 -5.50
C ASP A 93 -7.34 9.18 -4.59
N MET A 94 -6.06 9.04 -4.93
CA MET A 94 -4.97 9.80 -4.30
C MET A 94 -4.68 11.07 -5.09
N HIS A 95 -4.19 12.12 -4.41
CA HIS A 95 -3.62 13.30 -5.05
C HIS A 95 -2.50 13.92 -4.20
N PHE A 96 -1.66 14.73 -4.83
CA PHE A 96 -0.41 15.22 -4.24
C PHE A 96 -0.34 16.75 -4.29
N ASP A 97 0.19 17.37 -3.24
CA ASP A 97 0.69 18.75 -3.32
C ASP A 97 2.13 18.71 -3.89
N PRO A 98 2.38 19.32 -5.06
CA PRO A 98 3.72 19.33 -5.66
C PRO A 98 4.80 19.91 -4.74
N ARG A 99 4.44 20.85 -3.84
CA ARG A 99 5.37 21.47 -2.89
C ARG A 99 5.91 20.45 -1.86
N GLN A 100 5.16 19.39 -1.57
CA GLN A 100 5.59 18.32 -0.67
C GLN A 100 6.68 17.43 -1.28
N GLN A 101 6.78 17.36 -2.61
CA GLN A 101 7.68 16.43 -3.30
C GLN A 101 7.60 15.01 -2.70
N CYS A 102 6.38 14.57 -2.41
CA CYS A 102 6.12 13.40 -1.57
C CYS A 102 6.85 12.16 -2.08
N VAL A 103 6.79 11.87 -3.39
CA VAL A 103 7.44 10.67 -3.95
C VAL A 103 8.95 10.76 -3.80
N ALA A 104 9.56 11.91 -4.07
CA ALA A 104 11.01 12.08 -3.92
C ALA A 104 11.48 11.90 -2.47
N ARG A 105 10.73 12.45 -1.51
CA ARG A 105 11.03 12.30 -0.08
C ARG A 105 10.90 10.85 0.37
N MET A 106 9.87 10.15 -0.11
CA MET A 106 9.67 8.74 0.19
C MET A 106 10.77 7.84 -0.41
N VAL A 107 11.21 8.12 -1.63
CA VAL A 107 12.35 7.42 -2.25
C VAL A 107 13.60 7.62 -1.42
N ARG A 108 13.93 8.87 -1.06
CA ARG A 108 15.07 9.18 -0.20
C ARG A 108 14.99 8.47 1.15
N PHE A 109 13.83 8.53 1.80
CA PHE A 109 13.60 7.83 3.06
C PHE A 109 13.88 6.32 2.93
N MET A 110 13.37 5.68 1.88
CA MET A 110 13.63 4.26 1.63
C MET A 110 15.12 3.97 1.38
N ASP A 111 15.81 4.84 0.66
CA ASP A 111 17.26 4.68 0.39
C ASP A 111 18.10 4.80 1.67
N GLU A 112 17.74 5.72 2.56
CA GLU A 112 18.41 5.93 3.86
C GLU A 112 18.11 4.79 4.86
N HIS A 113 16.92 4.18 4.79
CA HIS A 113 16.46 3.13 5.71
C HIS A 113 16.48 1.75 5.04
N ARG A 114 17.67 1.18 4.86
CA ARG A 114 17.87 -0.08 4.10
C ARG A 114 17.08 -1.28 4.62
N ARG A 115 16.72 -1.31 5.90
CA ARG A 115 15.88 -2.37 6.49
C ARG A 115 14.38 -2.13 6.34
N CYS A 116 13.96 -0.98 5.82
CA CYS A 116 12.58 -0.70 5.51
C CYS A 116 12.15 -1.46 4.26
N GLY A 117 11.25 -2.44 4.43
CA GLY A 117 10.68 -3.23 3.33
C GLY A 117 9.47 -2.57 2.69
N VAL A 118 8.65 -1.90 3.50
CA VAL A 118 7.47 -1.17 3.04
C VAL A 118 7.23 0.07 3.91
N SER A 119 6.85 1.18 3.28
CA SER A 119 6.53 2.43 3.96
C SER A 119 5.32 3.13 3.37
N SER A 120 4.73 4.03 4.17
CA SER A 120 3.69 4.98 3.75
C SER A 120 3.97 6.35 4.36
N CYS A 121 3.45 7.40 3.73
CA CYS A 121 3.54 8.78 4.21
C CYS A 121 2.32 9.18 5.04
N GLY A 122 2.26 10.44 5.49
CA GLY A 122 1.05 11.06 6.01
C GLY A 122 -0.04 11.07 4.95
N ILE A 123 -1.27 10.73 5.33
CA ILE A 123 -2.42 10.75 4.43
C ILE A 123 -3.52 11.55 5.10
N TYR A 124 -4.03 12.56 4.39
CA TYR A 124 -5.13 13.40 4.85
C TYR A 124 -6.32 13.29 3.92
N HIS A 125 -7.52 13.46 4.44
CA HIS A 125 -8.72 13.63 3.65
C HIS A 125 -8.80 15.07 3.11
N GLU A 126 -9.71 15.34 2.16
CA GLU A 126 -9.91 16.69 1.62
C GLU A 126 -10.34 17.72 2.68
N ASP A 127 -11.00 17.26 3.75
CA ASP A 127 -11.40 18.10 4.90
C ASP A 127 -10.24 18.39 5.89
N GLY A 128 -9.03 17.94 5.56
CA GLY A 128 -7.84 18.10 6.41
C GLY A 128 -7.75 17.08 7.56
N SER A 129 -8.72 16.18 7.73
CA SER A 129 -8.64 15.15 8.76
C SER A 129 -7.62 14.07 8.41
N PHE A 130 -6.92 13.55 9.44
CA PHE A 130 -5.90 12.51 9.24
C PHE A 130 -6.52 11.13 9.00
N ALA A 131 -6.06 10.43 7.98
CA ALA A 131 -6.64 9.15 7.54
C ALA A 131 -6.11 7.92 8.31
N TYR A 132 -5.11 8.09 9.17
CA TYR A 132 -4.47 7.00 9.92
C TYR A 132 -4.01 5.84 9.03
N PRO A 133 -3.03 6.06 8.13
CA PRO A 133 -2.56 5.02 7.21
C PRO A 133 -1.86 3.86 7.92
N ALA A 134 -1.20 4.13 9.06
CA ALA A 134 -0.54 3.14 9.88
C ALA A 134 -1.49 2.59 10.96
N ARG A 135 -1.51 1.27 11.14
CA ARG A 135 -2.44 0.62 12.07
C ARG A 135 -1.80 -0.59 12.73
N ARG A 136 -2.38 -1.02 13.85
CA ARG A 136 -2.08 -2.32 14.46
C ARG A 136 -2.90 -3.42 13.80
N PHE A 137 -2.50 -4.69 13.96
CA PHE A 137 -3.30 -5.79 13.44
C PHE A 137 -4.70 -5.81 14.06
N GLN A 138 -5.70 -6.11 13.24
CA GLN A 138 -7.09 -6.14 13.68
C GLN A 138 -7.30 -7.30 14.67
N THR A 139 -7.85 -6.96 15.83
CA THR A 139 -8.34 -7.92 16.81
C THR A 139 -9.87 -8.01 16.76
N PRO A 140 -10.49 -9.05 17.33
CA PRO A 140 -11.96 -9.12 17.44
C PRO A 140 -12.57 -7.87 18.06
N GLY A 141 -11.93 -7.30 19.10
CA GLY A 141 -12.40 -6.07 19.74
C GLY A 141 -12.43 -4.87 18.79
N VAL A 142 -11.43 -4.73 17.91
CA VAL A 142 -11.43 -3.70 16.85
C VAL A 142 -12.55 -3.94 15.84
N LEU A 143 -12.75 -5.20 15.43
CA LEU A 143 -13.83 -5.56 14.51
C LEU A 143 -15.20 -5.21 15.09
N PHE A 144 -15.47 -5.60 16.34
CA PHE A 144 -16.73 -5.28 17.03
C PHE A 144 -16.92 -3.76 17.19
N ALA A 145 -15.89 -3.04 17.65
CA ALA A 145 -15.95 -1.59 17.82
C ALA A 145 -16.36 -0.86 16.52
N ARG A 146 -15.79 -1.30 15.39
CA ARG A 146 -16.03 -0.68 14.08
C ARG A 146 -17.37 -1.10 13.45
N ARG A 147 -17.77 -2.37 13.62
CA ARG A 147 -18.92 -2.95 12.93
C ARG A 147 -20.26 -2.72 13.66
N LEU A 148 -20.23 -2.72 14.99
CA LEU A 148 -21.44 -2.54 15.80
C LEU A 148 -21.68 -1.07 16.22
N GLY A 149 -20.90 -0.12 15.68
CA GLY A 149 -21.04 1.30 16.04
C GLY A 149 -20.62 1.61 17.49
N LEU A 150 -19.95 0.68 18.18
CA LEU A 150 -19.50 0.80 19.55
C LEU A 150 -18.24 1.65 19.72
N GLY A 151 -17.89 2.46 18.70
CA GLY A 151 -16.66 3.25 18.67
C GLY A 151 -16.51 4.21 19.84
N ARG A 152 -17.61 4.78 20.37
CA ARG A 152 -17.57 5.65 21.56
C ARG A 152 -17.24 4.84 22.82
N LEU A 153 -17.86 3.67 23.01
CA LEU A 153 -17.65 2.81 24.16
C LEU A 153 -16.24 2.15 24.15
N LEU A 154 -15.75 1.79 22.98
CA LEU A 154 -14.46 1.13 22.78
C LEU A 154 -13.40 2.10 22.20
N ARG A 155 -13.48 3.38 22.56
CA ARG A 155 -12.60 4.43 22.06
C ARG A 155 -11.12 4.07 22.26
N GLY A 156 -10.72 3.63 23.45
CA GLY A 156 -9.34 3.26 23.74
C GLY A 156 -8.80 2.10 22.87
N VAL A 157 -9.70 1.15 22.49
CA VAL A 157 -9.35 0.07 21.56
C VAL A 157 -9.08 0.62 20.16
N LEU A 158 -9.90 1.56 19.68
CA LEU A 158 -9.73 2.21 18.39
C LEU A 158 -8.54 3.16 18.35
N ASP A 159 -8.31 3.91 19.42
CA ASP A 159 -7.18 4.84 19.54
C ASP A 159 -5.86 4.07 19.48
N ARG A 160 -5.77 2.96 20.23
CA ARG A 160 -4.63 2.07 20.16
C ARG A 160 -4.46 1.44 18.78
N TYR A 161 -5.54 0.99 18.15
CA TYR A 161 -5.52 0.40 16.81
C TYR A 161 -4.98 1.36 15.76
N LEU A 162 -5.35 2.64 15.84
CA LEU A 162 -5.01 3.69 14.90
C LEU A 162 -3.70 4.42 15.24
N TYR A 163 -2.95 4.00 16.26
CA TYR A 163 -1.75 4.70 16.73
C TYR A 163 -1.99 6.19 17.01
N ARG A 164 -3.13 6.55 17.61
CA ARG A 164 -3.46 7.96 17.92
C ARG A 164 -2.54 8.61 18.93
N ASP A 165 -1.78 7.83 19.66
CA ASP A 165 -0.73 8.23 20.60
C ASP A 165 0.59 8.59 19.91
N MET A 166 0.73 8.32 18.61
CA MET A 166 1.94 8.57 17.84
C MET A 166 1.83 9.88 17.04
N PRO A 167 2.94 10.64 16.87
CA PRO A 167 2.92 11.90 16.13
C PRO A 167 2.67 11.69 14.64
N GLU A 168 1.74 12.46 14.06
CA GLU A 168 1.38 12.39 12.64
C GLU A 168 2.56 12.78 11.73
N SER A 169 3.43 13.70 12.15
CA SER A 169 4.62 14.12 11.42
C SER A 169 5.86 13.26 11.70
N GLY A 170 5.74 12.27 12.59
CA GLY A 170 6.85 11.42 13.02
C GLY A 170 7.23 10.32 12.02
N THR A 171 8.33 9.63 12.33
CA THR A 171 8.76 8.41 11.62
C THR A 171 8.91 7.29 12.63
N TRP A 172 8.15 6.21 12.46
CA TRP A 172 8.10 5.13 13.44
C TRP A 172 7.65 3.80 12.81
N PRO A 173 8.05 2.64 13.39
CA PRO A 173 7.63 1.33 12.93
C PRO A 173 6.16 1.05 13.29
N CYS A 174 5.43 0.44 12.38
CA CYS A 174 4.03 0.07 12.59
C CYS A 174 3.78 -1.39 12.21
N GLN A 175 2.58 -1.90 12.51
CA GLN A 175 2.27 -3.28 12.22
C GLN A 175 1.80 -3.48 10.78
N TRP A 176 1.01 -2.56 10.23
CA TRP A 176 0.62 -2.58 8.84
C TRP A 176 0.23 -1.19 8.34
N LEU A 177 0.24 -1.04 7.03
CA LEU A 177 -0.04 0.19 6.30
C LEU A 177 -1.19 -0.02 5.34
N SER A 178 -2.04 0.99 5.19
CA SER A 178 -3.18 0.97 4.25
C SER A 178 -2.70 0.90 2.81
N GLY A 179 -3.30 -0.01 2.03
CA GLY A 179 -2.95 -0.28 0.64
C GLY A 179 -3.16 0.87 -0.35
N CYS A 180 -3.73 2.02 0.10
CA CYS A 180 -3.93 3.17 -0.78
C CYS A 180 -2.63 3.89 -1.16
N PHE A 181 -1.58 3.78 -0.34
CA PHE A 181 -0.22 4.26 -0.61
C PHE A 181 0.79 3.29 0.02
N LEU A 182 1.49 2.50 -0.79
CA LEU A 182 2.54 1.59 -0.32
C LEU A 182 3.81 1.76 -1.16
N MET A 183 4.87 2.29 -0.54
CA MET A 183 6.20 2.30 -1.13
C MET A 183 6.93 1.02 -0.70
N ILE A 184 7.18 0.11 -1.63
CA ILE A 184 7.72 -1.23 -1.39
C ILE A 184 9.15 -1.29 -1.93
N ARG A 185 10.08 -1.82 -1.13
CA ARG A 185 11.44 -2.15 -1.59
C ARG A 185 11.40 -3.44 -2.42
N ARG A 186 11.99 -3.42 -3.62
CA ARG A 186 12.07 -4.59 -4.48
C ARG A 186 12.72 -5.79 -3.78
N GLU A 187 13.87 -5.60 -3.17
CA GLU A 187 14.61 -6.65 -2.47
C GLU A 187 13.75 -7.32 -1.38
N ALA A 188 12.98 -6.54 -0.62
CA ALA A 188 12.09 -7.06 0.40
C ALA A 188 10.92 -7.85 -0.21
N MET A 189 10.37 -7.38 -1.33
CA MET A 189 9.31 -8.08 -2.06
C MET A 189 9.81 -9.42 -2.64
N GLU A 190 11.04 -9.46 -3.18
CA GLU A 190 11.65 -10.68 -3.70
C GLU A 190 11.92 -11.71 -2.58
N ASP A 191 12.24 -11.24 -1.37
CA ASP A 191 12.45 -12.08 -0.21
C ASP A 191 11.14 -12.67 0.37
N VAL A 192 10.07 -11.86 0.47
CA VAL A 192 8.81 -12.30 1.10
C VAL A 192 7.74 -12.79 0.11
N GLY A 193 7.94 -12.55 -1.17
CA GLY A 193 6.98 -12.85 -2.24
C GLY A 193 5.90 -11.77 -2.41
N TYR A 194 5.13 -11.93 -3.47
CA TYR A 194 4.06 -11.01 -3.90
C TYR A 194 2.84 -11.02 -2.97
N PHE A 195 1.81 -10.24 -3.29
CA PHE A 195 0.52 -10.29 -2.58
C PHE A 195 -0.12 -11.67 -2.70
N ASP A 196 -0.75 -12.15 -1.62
CA ASP A 196 -1.53 -13.38 -1.63
C ASP A 196 -2.86 -13.15 -2.38
N GLU A 197 -2.98 -13.71 -3.59
CA GLU A 197 -4.15 -13.57 -4.45
C GLU A 197 -5.41 -14.27 -3.91
N GLY A 198 -5.27 -15.05 -2.85
CA GLY A 198 -6.40 -15.60 -2.12
C GLY A 198 -7.22 -14.56 -1.35
N PHE A 199 -6.70 -13.35 -1.15
CA PHE A 199 -7.46 -12.19 -0.68
C PHE A 199 -8.10 -11.49 -1.89
N ALA A 200 -9.40 -11.63 -2.07
CA ALA A 200 -10.09 -11.01 -3.20
C ALA A 200 -10.08 -9.47 -3.12
N LYS A 201 -10.24 -8.94 -1.91
CA LYS A 201 -10.15 -7.53 -1.53
C LYS A 201 -10.01 -7.45 -0.01
N TYR A 202 -9.24 -6.51 0.50
CA TYR A 202 -8.91 -6.32 1.92
C TYR A 202 -7.99 -7.42 2.49
N PHE A 203 -7.13 -7.05 3.41
CA PHE A 203 -6.13 -7.89 4.08
C PHE A 203 -4.95 -8.35 3.23
N GLU A 204 -4.91 -8.10 1.93
CA GLU A 204 -3.71 -8.31 1.11
C GLU A 204 -2.53 -7.45 1.59
N ASP A 205 -2.82 -6.19 1.96
CA ASP A 205 -1.87 -5.23 2.54
C ASP A 205 -1.43 -5.65 3.97
N VAL A 206 -2.38 -6.09 4.79
CA VAL A 206 -2.10 -6.62 6.14
C VAL A 206 -1.20 -7.85 6.06
N ASP A 207 -1.49 -8.78 5.13
CA ASP A 207 -0.73 -10.01 4.93
C ASP A 207 0.70 -9.71 4.47
N LEU A 208 0.87 -8.80 3.51
CA LEU A 208 2.18 -8.39 3.05
C LEU A 208 3.02 -7.79 4.19
N CYS A 209 2.46 -6.83 4.94
CA CYS A 209 3.14 -6.21 6.06
C CYS A 209 3.51 -7.23 7.15
N TYR A 210 2.65 -8.21 7.41
CA TYR A 210 2.92 -9.28 8.36
C TYR A 210 4.07 -10.18 7.91
N ARG A 211 4.12 -10.56 6.62
CA ARG A 211 5.24 -11.34 6.05
C ARG A 211 6.55 -10.55 6.07
N MET A 212 6.51 -9.26 5.72
CA MET A 212 7.67 -8.35 5.84
C MET A 212 8.25 -8.40 7.26
N ALA A 213 7.41 -8.18 8.28
CA ALA A 213 7.85 -8.19 9.67
C ALA A 213 8.41 -9.55 10.12
N ARG A 214 7.81 -10.66 9.66
CA ARG A 214 8.31 -12.02 9.95
C ARG A 214 9.69 -12.30 9.37
N SER A 215 9.97 -11.74 8.19
CA SER A 215 11.27 -11.89 7.51
C SER A 215 12.31 -10.85 7.99
N GLY A 216 12.00 -10.07 9.03
CA GLY A 216 12.92 -9.09 9.61
C GLY A 216 12.96 -7.74 8.89
N TRP A 217 12.10 -7.52 7.90
CA TRP A 217 11.92 -6.21 7.27
C TRP A 217 11.06 -5.31 8.14
N GLN A 218 11.39 -4.02 8.15
CA GLN A 218 10.61 -3.03 8.86
C GLN A 218 9.43 -2.54 8.02
N VAL A 219 8.28 -2.39 8.66
CA VAL A 219 7.10 -1.69 8.15
C VAL A 219 7.09 -0.31 8.79
N MET A 220 7.25 0.76 8.01
CA MET A 220 7.53 2.09 8.54
C MET A 220 6.50 3.12 8.08
N TYR A 221 6.00 3.91 9.02
CA TYR A 221 5.31 5.15 8.73
C TYR A 221 6.31 6.31 8.70
N HIS A 222 6.19 7.21 7.70
CA HIS A 222 7.05 8.38 7.54
C HIS A 222 6.19 9.63 7.30
N GLY A 223 5.84 10.34 8.38
CA GLY A 223 4.94 11.50 8.36
C GLY A 223 5.60 12.83 7.99
N ALA A 224 6.93 12.88 7.71
CA ALA A 224 7.59 14.12 7.30
C ALA A 224 7.14 14.64 5.92
N THR A 225 6.41 13.83 5.18
CA THR A 225 5.72 14.20 3.93
C THR A 225 4.32 13.58 3.89
N HIS A 226 3.45 14.14 3.05
CA HIS A 226 2.06 13.67 2.98
C HIS A 226 1.46 13.80 1.58
N CYS A 227 0.35 13.12 1.40
CA CYS A 227 -0.55 13.23 0.26
C CYS A 227 -2.02 13.20 0.73
N TYR A 228 -2.95 13.28 -0.21
CA TYR A 228 -4.37 13.33 0.08
C TYR A 228 -5.12 12.15 -0.52
N HIS A 229 -6.16 11.70 0.17
CA HIS A 229 -7.01 10.59 -0.23
C HIS A 229 -8.48 11.04 -0.29
N LEU A 230 -9.06 10.99 -1.48
CA LEU A 230 -10.45 11.38 -1.76
C LEU A 230 -11.46 10.30 -1.33
N GLU A 231 -11.26 9.64 -0.21
CA GLU A 231 -11.94 8.42 0.21
C GLU A 231 -13.44 8.37 -0.12
N ARG A 232 -13.83 7.50 -1.03
CA ARG A 232 -15.22 7.10 -1.22
C ARG A 232 -15.55 6.00 -0.22
N ARG A 233 -16.20 6.37 0.90
CA ARG A 233 -16.54 5.48 2.02
C ARG A 233 -17.55 4.38 1.62
N ALA A 234 -17.17 3.47 0.73
CA ALA A 234 -18.04 2.39 0.25
C ALA A 234 -18.32 1.28 1.29
N SER A 235 -17.45 1.09 2.29
CA SER A 235 -17.49 -0.08 3.19
C SER A 235 -18.29 0.08 4.48
N LYS A 236 -19.07 1.16 4.68
CA LYS A 236 -19.74 1.44 5.97
C LYS A 236 -20.96 0.56 6.27
N ARG A 237 -21.55 -0.14 5.28
CA ARG A 237 -22.72 -1.00 5.50
C ARG A 237 -22.30 -2.44 5.78
N LEU A 238 -22.70 -2.99 6.94
CA LEU A 238 -22.42 -4.36 7.39
C LEU A 238 -22.81 -5.44 6.38
N TRP A 239 -23.95 -5.27 5.74
CA TRP A 239 -24.55 -6.23 4.80
C TRP A 239 -24.30 -5.85 3.33
N SER A 240 -23.31 -5.01 3.04
CA SER A 240 -22.87 -4.77 1.69
C SER A 240 -21.95 -5.89 1.19
N ALA A 241 -21.82 -6.06 -0.12
CA ALA A 241 -20.87 -6.99 -0.72
C ALA A 241 -19.44 -6.73 -0.22
N ASP A 242 -19.05 -5.46 -0.06
CA ASP A 242 -17.76 -5.06 0.53
C ASP A 242 -17.63 -5.47 2.01
N GLY A 243 -18.71 -5.41 2.77
CA GLY A 243 -18.75 -5.85 4.16
C GLY A 243 -18.50 -7.34 4.30
N LEU A 244 -19.18 -8.17 3.49
CA LEU A 244 -19.01 -9.62 3.46
C LEU A 244 -17.60 -10.01 2.96
N CYS A 245 -17.11 -9.33 1.93
CA CYS A 245 -15.75 -9.54 1.42
C CYS A 245 -14.70 -9.25 2.50
N HIS A 246 -14.83 -8.15 3.24
CA HIS A 246 -13.95 -7.83 4.36
C HIS A 246 -14.00 -8.89 5.47
N LEU A 247 -15.18 -9.39 5.82
CA LEU A 247 -15.32 -10.45 6.84
C LEU A 247 -14.67 -11.75 6.37
N ARG A 248 -14.87 -12.14 5.10
CA ARG A 248 -14.23 -13.32 4.51
C ARG A 248 -12.70 -13.20 4.54
N SER A 249 -12.17 -12.04 4.17
CA SER A 249 -10.73 -11.78 4.19
C SER A 249 -10.18 -11.77 5.62
N TYR A 250 -10.93 -11.22 6.59
CA TYR A 250 -10.59 -11.29 8.01
C TYR A 250 -10.49 -12.74 8.50
N LEU A 251 -11.48 -13.58 8.21
CA LEU A 251 -11.48 -14.99 8.60
C LEU A 251 -10.35 -15.77 7.92
N ARG A 252 -10.11 -15.51 6.62
CA ARG A 252 -8.98 -16.11 5.89
C ARG A 252 -7.64 -15.75 6.52
N TRP A 253 -7.44 -14.48 6.90
CA TRP A 253 -6.20 -14.04 7.51
C TRP A 253 -5.95 -14.74 8.86
N HIS A 254 -7.00 -14.89 9.69
CA HIS A 254 -6.89 -15.64 10.95
C HIS A 254 -6.68 -17.14 10.74
N TRP A 255 -7.29 -17.72 9.72
CA TRP A 255 -7.03 -19.11 9.36
C TRP A 255 -5.57 -19.31 8.92
N LYS A 256 -5.04 -18.42 8.10
CA LYS A 256 -3.65 -18.49 7.60
C LYS A 256 -2.62 -18.30 8.71
N TRP A 257 -2.85 -17.39 9.63
CA TRP A 257 -1.85 -16.95 10.61
C TRP A 257 -2.20 -17.31 12.06
N GLY A 258 -3.24 -18.08 12.29
CA GLY A 258 -3.77 -18.42 13.59
C GLY A 258 -4.64 -17.31 14.20
N PHE A 259 -5.55 -17.68 15.06
CA PHE A 259 -6.42 -16.75 15.78
C PHE A 259 -5.70 -16.18 16.99
N SER A 260 -5.71 -14.85 17.16
CA SER A 260 -5.12 -14.20 18.34
C SER A 260 -5.96 -12.99 18.76
N LEU A 261 -6.24 -12.90 20.06
CA LEU A 261 -6.89 -11.73 20.66
C LEU A 261 -5.97 -10.52 20.76
N ARG A 262 -4.65 -10.76 20.84
CA ARG A 262 -3.59 -9.74 20.80
C ARG A 262 -2.50 -10.25 19.89
N ARG A 263 -2.27 -9.56 18.79
CA ARG A 263 -1.19 -9.92 17.88
C ARG A 263 -0.15 -8.82 17.90
N ASP A 264 0.98 -9.14 18.48
CA ASP A 264 2.19 -8.30 18.41
C ASP A 264 2.94 -8.58 17.10
N LEU A 265 3.91 -7.72 16.77
CA LEU A 265 4.82 -7.99 15.67
C LEU A 265 5.51 -9.34 15.92
N PRO A 266 5.58 -10.20 14.90
CA PRO A 266 6.34 -11.46 15.06
C PRO A 266 7.79 -11.10 15.39
N ARG A 267 8.41 -11.88 16.29
CA ARG A 267 9.86 -11.80 16.48
C ARG A 267 10.50 -12.10 15.12
N ALA A 268 11.40 -11.22 14.67
CA ALA A 268 12.11 -11.42 13.42
C ALA A 268 12.79 -12.79 13.46
N GLN A 269 12.46 -13.65 12.52
CA GLN A 269 13.24 -14.86 12.30
C GLN A 269 14.54 -14.43 11.62
N PRO A 270 15.70 -14.97 12.01
CA PRO A 270 16.93 -14.72 11.26
C PRO A 270 16.69 -15.13 9.80
N PRO A 271 17.27 -14.39 8.82
CA PRO A 271 17.12 -14.72 7.42
C PRO A 271 17.44 -16.19 7.19
N SER A 272 16.54 -16.91 6.51
CA SER A 272 16.76 -18.34 6.25
C SER A 272 18.02 -18.48 5.38
N ALA A 273 18.89 -19.45 5.70
CA ALA A 273 20.13 -19.71 4.97
C ALA A 273 19.90 -20.01 3.46
N ALA A 274 18.67 -20.20 3.02
CA ALA A 274 18.29 -20.40 1.63
C ALA A 274 18.44 -19.14 0.76
N SER A 275 18.29 -17.93 1.34
CA SER A 275 18.42 -16.66 0.57
C SER A 275 19.89 -16.34 0.22
N HIS A 276 20.85 -16.91 0.91
CA HIS A 276 22.28 -16.73 0.61
C HIS A 276 22.81 -17.54 -0.56
N ARG A 277 22.14 -18.65 -0.94
CA ARG A 277 22.61 -19.50 -2.07
C ARG A 277 22.34 -18.92 -3.46
N VAL A 278 21.37 -18.04 -3.60
CA VAL A 278 21.07 -17.38 -4.90
C VAL A 278 22.07 -16.23 -5.19
N ARG A 279 22.69 -15.65 -4.16
CA ARG A 279 23.66 -14.53 -4.32
C ARG A 279 25.09 -14.96 -4.69
N GLN A 280 25.42 -16.25 -4.67
CA GLN A 280 26.75 -16.75 -5.06
C GLN A 280 26.80 -17.46 -6.43
N ALA A 281 25.67 -17.50 -7.16
CA ALA A 281 25.56 -18.15 -8.46
C ALA A 281 25.13 -17.21 -9.60
N ALA A 282 25.27 -15.87 -9.43
CA ALA A 282 25.02 -14.88 -10.48
C ALA A 282 26.24 -13.98 -10.70
#